data_a73277a748aff6a471e10b7d8e4d577f
#
_entry.id   a73277a748aff6a471e10b7d8e4d577f
#
_cell.length_a   1.000
_cell.length_b   1.000
_cell.length_c   1.000
_cell.angle_alpha   90.00
_cell.angle_beta   90.00
_cell.angle_gamma   90.00
#
_symmetry.space_group_name_H-M   'P 1'
#
loop_
_entity.id
_entity.type
_entity.pdbx_description
1 polymer ?
#
loop_
_entity_poly.entity_id
_entity_poly.type
_entity_poly.pdbx_seq_one_letter_code
_entity_poly.pdbx_strand_id
1 'polypeptide(L)'
;MTATLAVIGAGPKAVAVAAKATELRSMGVPAPNVVVVERTAVAANWTAAGGWTDGEHRLGTSPEKDVGFPYRSALVPRRNAELDERMTRHSWQAYLIATSQFAEWIDRGRPAPNHRRWAAYLRWVADAIGLMIVPGEVLRLSVVGRQWRLHTREQTIAADAVMITGPGQAERTLLPGNPRVMSIADFWRRAAAHEVIVADRVAMIGGGETAASMLNELFRHRVSTITVISPQVTLFTRGEGFFENTLFSDPSEWTTLTPAERRDAMLRTDRGVFSARVQEALLADDRIRHLRGRVAHAVPLDGRIRLTLHTDRAGERLETVHGFDLVIDGQGADPLWFAPLLGQDARDLLELGLGGALTGELLAESIGYDLAVNGLNPKLFLPGLAGLNQGPGFPNLSCLGLLSDRVLGADPAATGARTNRRNNEHQSIR
;
A
#
# COMPACT_ATOMS: atom_id res chain seq x y z
N MET A 1 -6.24 -8.49 -31.45
CA MET A 1 -6.60 -7.34 -30.57
C MET A 1 -5.58 -7.28 -29.44
N THR A 2 -5.18 -6.09 -29.03
CA THR A 2 -4.29 -5.91 -27.89
C THR A 2 -5.05 -6.25 -26.61
N ALA A 3 -4.45 -7.04 -25.70
CA ALA A 3 -5.08 -7.41 -24.44
C ALA A 3 -5.36 -6.17 -23.57
N THR A 4 -6.43 -6.20 -22.80
CA THR A 4 -6.83 -5.13 -21.88
C THR A 4 -6.58 -5.56 -20.43
N LEU A 5 -5.79 -4.75 -19.70
CA LEU A 5 -5.65 -4.81 -18.26
C LEU A 5 -6.48 -3.72 -17.61
N ALA A 6 -7.55 -4.09 -16.93
CA ALA A 6 -8.31 -3.14 -16.11
C ALA A 6 -7.68 -3.03 -14.71
N VAL A 7 -7.56 -1.80 -14.22
CA VAL A 7 -6.99 -1.52 -12.90
C VAL A 7 -8.03 -0.79 -12.05
N ILE A 8 -8.29 -1.28 -10.84
CA ILE A 8 -9.17 -0.62 -9.89
C ILE A 8 -8.34 0.29 -8.99
N GLY A 9 -8.57 1.59 -9.10
CA GLY A 9 -7.88 2.65 -8.38
C GLY A 9 -6.67 3.23 -9.11
N ALA A 10 -6.64 4.56 -9.27
CA ALA A 10 -5.59 5.33 -9.95
C ALA A 10 -4.42 5.73 -9.01
N GLY A 11 -3.97 4.80 -8.17
CA GLY A 11 -2.83 5.00 -7.27
C GLY A 11 -1.46 4.78 -7.95
N PRO A 12 -0.36 4.87 -7.17
CA PRO A 12 1.01 4.75 -7.70
C PRO A 12 1.26 3.49 -8.52
N LYS A 13 0.68 2.35 -8.10
CA LYS A 13 0.83 1.06 -8.80
C LYS A 13 0.20 1.09 -10.19
N ALA A 14 -1.00 1.67 -10.29
CA ALA A 14 -1.69 1.83 -11.58
C ALA A 14 -0.90 2.73 -12.53
N VAL A 15 -0.44 3.88 -12.03
CA VAL A 15 0.35 4.84 -12.81
C VAL A 15 1.66 4.22 -13.27
N ALA A 16 2.36 3.47 -12.42
CA ALA A 16 3.62 2.82 -12.76
C ALA A 16 3.45 1.74 -13.86
N VAL A 17 2.44 0.86 -13.71
CA VAL A 17 2.14 -0.18 -14.73
C VAL A 17 1.73 0.45 -16.06
N ALA A 18 0.90 1.49 -16.03
CA ALA A 18 0.46 2.19 -17.24
C ALA A 18 1.62 2.93 -17.92
N ALA A 19 2.50 3.60 -17.15
CA ALA A 19 3.67 4.28 -17.69
C ALA A 19 4.59 3.27 -18.41
N LYS A 20 4.93 2.17 -17.76
CA LYS A 20 5.79 1.16 -18.37
C LYS A 20 5.15 0.49 -19.59
N ALA A 21 3.85 0.19 -19.55
CA ALA A 21 3.12 -0.35 -20.72
C ALA A 21 3.13 0.64 -21.90
N THR A 22 3.04 1.94 -21.61
CA THR A 22 3.11 3.00 -22.66
C THR A 22 4.51 3.07 -23.26
N GLU A 23 5.57 3.03 -22.44
CA GLU A 23 6.94 3.04 -22.96
C GLU A 23 7.27 1.77 -23.75
N LEU A 24 6.80 0.59 -23.34
CA LEU A 24 6.93 -0.63 -24.13
C LEU A 24 6.29 -0.50 -25.51
N ARG A 25 5.04 -0.01 -25.56
CA ARG A 25 4.37 0.21 -26.86
C ARG A 25 5.10 1.22 -27.73
N SER A 26 5.64 2.30 -27.15
CA SER A 26 6.45 3.29 -27.89
C SER A 26 7.75 2.71 -28.45
N MET A 27 8.26 1.63 -27.83
CA MET A 27 9.39 0.85 -28.33
C MET A 27 8.98 -0.21 -29.37
N GLY A 28 7.70 -0.31 -29.73
CA GLY A 28 7.17 -1.36 -30.61
C GLY A 28 7.09 -2.74 -29.93
N VAL A 29 7.16 -2.80 -28.60
CA VAL A 29 7.03 -4.03 -27.82
C VAL A 29 5.56 -4.21 -27.42
N PRO A 30 4.96 -5.40 -27.67
CA PRO A 30 3.58 -5.66 -27.26
C PRO A 30 3.40 -5.49 -25.76
N ALA A 31 2.41 -4.70 -25.35
CA ALA A 31 1.99 -4.53 -23.96
C ALA A 31 0.48 -4.27 -23.91
N PRO A 32 -0.22 -4.66 -22.84
CA PRO A 32 -1.66 -4.46 -22.73
C PRO A 32 -2.05 -2.99 -22.74
N ASN A 33 -3.29 -2.72 -23.17
CA ASN A 33 -3.94 -1.44 -22.90
C ASN A 33 -4.33 -1.41 -21.43
N VAL A 34 -3.82 -0.44 -20.70
CA VAL A 34 -4.14 -0.25 -19.27
C VAL A 34 -5.29 0.72 -19.16
N VAL A 35 -6.42 0.26 -18.63
CA VAL A 35 -7.63 1.04 -18.39
C VAL A 35 -7.85 1.13 -16.89
N VAL A 36 -7.85 2.33 -16.34
CA VAL A 36 -7.99 2.54 -14.90
C VAL A 36 -9.41 2.97 -14.57
N VAL A 37 -10.08 2.28 -13.65
CA VAL A 37 -11.38 2.70 -13.11
C VAL A 37 -11.12 3.41 -11.78
N GLU A 38 -11.49 4.69 -11.72
CA GLU A 38 -11.22 5.55 -10.54
C GLU A 38 -12.46 6.35 -10.16
N ARG A 39 -12.83 6.26 -8.89
CA ARG A 39 -14.05 6.90 -8.36
C ARG A 39 -13.89 8.38 -8.03
N THR A 40 -12.66 8.83 -7.74
CA THR A 40 -12.40 10.19 -7.23
C THR A 40 -11.46 10.95 -8.15
N ALA A 41 -10.17 10.63 -8.12
CA ALA A 41 -9.12 11.25 -8.93
C ALA A 41 -7.81 10.45 -8.85
N VAL A 42 -6.90 10.69 -9.79
CA VAL A 42 -5.54 10.13 -9.72
C VAL A 42 -4.89 10.52 -8.39
N ALA A 43 -4.36 9.51 -7.70
CA ALA A 43 -3.69 9.64 -6.42
C ALA A 43 -4.56 10.25 -5.29
N ALA A 44 -5.90 10.07 -5.33
CA ALA A 44 -6.81 10.61 -4.32
C ALA A 44 -6.42 10.20 -2.89
N ASN A 45 -5.98 8.95 -2.68
CA ASN A 45 -5.57 8.45 -1.36
C ASN A 45 -4.31 9.12 -0.79
N TRP A 46 -3.67 10.00 -1.55
CA TRP A 46 -2.54 10.86 -1.14
C TRP A 46 -2.98 12.31 -0.91
N THR A 47 -4.28 12.56 -0.89
CA THR A 47 -4.93 13.84 -0.61
C THR A 47 -6.07 13.64 0.38
N ALA A 48 -6.60 14.72 0.93
CA ALA A 48 -7.75 14.65 1.83
C ALA A 48 -8.99 13.96 1.20
N ALA A 49 -9.13 14.02 -0.12
CA ALA A 49 -10.26 13.43 -0.84
C ALA A 49 -10.33 11.90 -0.73
N GLY A 50 -9.21 11.22 -0.48
CA GLY A 50 -9.17 9.77 -0.34
C GLY A 50 -9.40 9.25 1.08
N GLY A 51 -9.45 10.14 2.07
CA GLY A 51 -9.74 9.79 3.48
C GLY A 51 -8.58 9.11 4.24
N TRP A 52 -7.41 8.93 3.63
CA TRP A 52 -6.25 8.27 4.25
C TRP A 52 -5.19 9.24 4.79
N THR A 53 -5.32 10.52 4.54
CA THR A 53 -4.40 11.60 4.91
C THR A 53 -5.08 12.95 4.75
N ASP A 54 -4.56 13.99 5.39
CA ASP A 54 -4.89 15.39 5.10
C ASP A 54 -4.16 15.94 3.87
N GLY A 55 -3.18 15.20 3.35
CA GLY A 55 -2.29 15.63 2.27
C GLY A 55 -1.02 16.34 2.74
N GLU A 56 -0.94 16.77 4.00
CA GLU A 56 0.22 17.48 4.56
C GLU A 56 1.24 16.54 5.20
N HIS A 57 0.82 15.34 5.55
CA HIS A 57 1.75 14.34 6.09
C HIS A 57 2.86 14.03 5.09
N ARG A 58 4.10 13.86 5.58
CA ARG A 58 5.25 13.60 4.72
C ARG A 58 5.29 12.15 4.27
N LEU A 59 5.73 11.95 3.03
CA LEU A 59 5.97 10.62 2.47
C LEU A 59 6.93 9.82 3.36
N GLY A 60 6.56 8.60 3.70
CA GLY A 60 7.32 7.72 4.59
C GLY A 60 8.53 7.04 3.94
N THR A 61 8.84 7.36 2.67
CA THR A 61 9.99 6.83 1.94
C THR A 61 10.60 7.91 1.06
N SER A 62 11.80 7.65 0.47
CA SER A 62 12.38 8.57 -0.52
C SER A 62 11.46 8.71 -1.74
N PRO A 63 11.20 9.93 -2.22
CA PRO A 63 10.43 10.15 -3.45
C PRO A 63 11.15 9.64 -4.72
N GLU A 64 12.43 9.35 -4.63
CA GLU A 64 13.22 8.71 -5.69
C GLU A 64 12.85 7.23 -5.89
N LYS A 65 12.08 6.64 -4.93
CA LYS A 65 11.38 5.38 -5.12
C LYS A 65 10.07 5.62 -5.90
N ASP A 66 10.22 6.18 -7.08
CA ASP A 66 9.19 6.62 -7.99
C ASP A 66 8.64 5.50 -8.89
N VAL A 67 7.86 5.86 -9.91
CA VAL A 67 7.16 4.89 -10.77
C VAL A 67 8.09 3.95 -11.56
N GLY A 68 9.35 4.33 -11.77
CA GLY A 68 10.36 3.52 -12.47
C GLY A 68 11.31 2.75 -11.55
N PHE A 69 11.37 3.13 -10.26
CA PHE A 69 12.33 2.56 -9.32
C PHE A 69 12.16 1.03 -9.15
N PRO A 70 13.24 0.25 -9.11
CA PRO A 70 14.66 0.60 -9.05
C PRO A 70 15.40 0.70 -10.41
N TYR A 71 14.70 0.88 -11.52
CA TYR A 71 15.27 0.99 -12.87
C TYR A 71 16.14 -0.23 -13.23
N ARG A 72 15.55 -1.40 -13.08
CA ARG A 72 16.16 -2.71 -13.35
C ARG A 72 15.18 -3.58 -14.12
N SER A 73 14.65 -3.05 -15.24
CA SER A 73 13.68 -3.76 -16.06
C SER A 73 14.23 -5.08 -16.60
N ALA A 74 13.36 -6.09 -16.67
CA ALA A 74 13.68 -7.43 -17.15
C ALA A 74 12.68 -7.93 -18.21
N LEU A 75 11.93 -7.01 -18.84
CA LEU A 75 10.86 -7.32 -19.80
C LEU A 75 11.36 -7.54 -21.23
N VAL A 76 12.41 -6.82 -21.63
CA VAL A 76 12.86 -6.80 -23.01
C VAL A 76 14.35 -7.16 -23.07
N PRO A 77 14.69 -8.44 -23.30
CA PRO A 77 16.08 -8.85 -23.43
C PRO A 77 16.83 -7.96 -24.42
N ARG A 78 18.04 -7.53 -24.06
CA ARG A 78 18.93 -6.62 -24.82
C ARG A 78 18.48 -5.15 -24.90
N ARG A 79 17.23 -4.81 -24.55
CA ARG A 79 16.69 -3.43 -24.57
C ARG A 79 16.20 -2.94 -23.22
N ASN A 80 16.50 -3.67 -22.13
CA ASN A 80 16.07 -3.26 -20.80
C ASN A 80 16.65 -1.90 -20.37
N ALA A 81 17.90 -1.59 -20.77
CA ALA A 81 18.51 -0.30 -20.49
C ALA A 81 17.77 0.85 -21.20
N GLU A 82 17.32 0.65 -22.44
CA GLU A 82 16.50 1.62 -23.17
C GLU A 82 15.14 1.84 -22.47
N LEU A 83 14.52 0.76 -21.99
CA LEU A 83 13.26 0.87 -21.24
C LEU A 83 13.47 1.65 -19.93
N ASP A 84 14.52 1.35 -19.18
CA ASP A 84 14.84 2.06 -17.93
C ASP A 84 15.14 3.54 -18.20
N GLU A 85 15.89 3.88 -19.27
CA GLU A 85 16.14 5.26 -19.70
C GLU A 85 14.82 5.99 -20.03
N ARG A 86 13.91 5.35 -20.75
CA ARG A 86 12.59 5.94 -21.05
C ARG A 86 11.78 6.18 -19.78
N MET A 87 11.83 5.23 -18.83
CA MET A 87 11.16 5.39 -17.55
C MET A 87 11.69 6.54 -16.70
N THR A 88 12.98 6.97 -16.87
CA THR A 88 13.51 8.14 -16.16
C THR A 88 12.79 9.44 -16.52
N ARG A 89 12.15 9.52 -17.68
CA ARG A 89 11.33 10.67 -18.10
C ARG A 89 10.10 10.87 -17.21
N HIS A 90 9.67 9.83 -16.50
CA HIS A 90 8.56 9.82 -15.56
C HIS A 90 9.03 9.81 -14.09
N SER A 91 10.33 10.04 -13.84
CA SER A 91 10.90 10.04 -12.50
C SER A 91 10.49 11.26 -11.67
N TRP A 92 10.64 11.14 -10.35
CA TRP A 92 10.50 12.27 -9.44
C TRP A 92 11.44 13.43 -9.81
N GLN A 93 12.68 13.12 -10.19
CA GLN A 93 13.65 14.11 -10.66
C GLN A 93 13.16 14.84 -11.92
N ALA A 94 12.65 14.12 -12.91
CA ALA A 94 12.10 14.71 -14.12
C ALA A 94 10.93 15.64 -13.84
N TYR A 95 10.02 15.26 -12.93
CA TYR A 95 8.94 16.11 -12.45
C TYR A 95 9.46 17.40 -11.82
N LEU A 96 10.46 17.33 -10.94
CA LEU A 96 11.03 18.52 -10.31
C LEU A 96 11.72 19.45 -11.30
N ILE A 97 12.40 18.89 -12.32
CA ILE A 97 12.99 19.69 -13.40
C ILE A 97 11.90 20.36 -14.22
N ALA A 98 10.87 19.62 -14.63
CA ALA A 98 9.74 20.15 -15.42
C ALA A 98 8.96 21.27 -14.69
N THR A 99 8.94 21.24 -13.37
CA THR A 99 8.28 22.24 -12.52
C THR A 99 9.23 23.30 -11.95
N SER A 100 10.51 23.34 -12.41
CA SER A 100 11.56 24.30 -11.95
C SER A 100 11.83 24.27 -10.44
N GLN A 101 11.68 23.11 -9.80
CA GLN A 101 11.82 22.94 -8.34
C GLN A 101 13.03 22.07 -7.95
N PHE A 102 13.81 21.59 -8.94
CA PHE A 102 14.86 20.62 -8.67
C PHE A 102 16.01 21.21 -7.85
N ALA A 103 16.52 22.40 -8.21
CA ALA A 103 17.61 23.05 -7.50
C ALA A 103 17.24 23.32 -6.03
N GLU A 104 16.08 23.94 -5.80
CA GLU A 104 15.59 24.19 -4.43
C GLU A 104 15.47 22.89 -3.60
N TRP A 105 14.99 21.80 -4.21
CA TRP A 105 14.87 20.52 -3.52
C TRP A 105 16.24 19.97 -3.10
N ILE A 106 17.27 20.11 -3.97
CA ILE A 106 18.64 19.72 -3.64
C ILE A 106 19.18 20.58 -2.49
N ASP A 107 19.04 21.90 -2.59
CA ASP A 107 19.56 22.85 -1.60
C ASP A 107 18.92 22.68 -0.21
N ARG A 108 17.67 22.23 -0.17
CA ARG A 108 16.98 21.84 1.07
C ARG A 108 17.39 20.49 1.64
N GLY A 109 18.35 19.78 1.05
CA GLY A 109 18.81 18.46 1.51
C GLY A 109 17.88 17.30 1.08
N ARG A 110 17.18 17.43 -0.03
CA ARG A 110 16.31 16.38 -0.63
C ARG A 110 15.20 15.90 0.32
N PRO A 111 14.40 16.77 0.91
CA PRO A 111 13.38 16.37 1.87
C PRO A 111 12.30 15.51 1.20
N ALA A 112 11.76 14.54 1.96
CA ALA A 112 10.56 13.83 1.54
C ALA A 112 9.41 14.84 1.37
N PRO A 113 8.68 14.82 0.23
CA PRO A 113 7.54 15.70 0.00
C PRO A 113 6.37 15.36 0.93
N ASN A 114 5.45 16.29 1.09
CA ASN A 114 4.14 15.94 1.63
C ASN A 114 3.34 15.12 0.62
N HIS A 115 2.29 14.45 1.10
CA HIS A 115 1.45 13.57 0.29
C HIS A 115 0.80 14.29 -0.88
N ARG A 116 0.37 15.55 -0.70
CA ARG A 116 -0.22 16.38 -1.77
C ARG A 116 0.75 16.59 -2.93
N ARG A 117 2.02 16.84 -2.63
CA ARG A 117 3.06 17.02 -3.67
C ARG A 117 3.38 15.70 -4.37
N TRP A 118 3.38 14.60 -3.62
CA TRP A 118 3.49 13.26 -4.21
C TRP A 118 2.30 12.94 -5.14
N ALA A 119 1.08 13.29 -4.74
CA ALA A 119 -0.10 13.17 -5.60
C ALA A 119 0.01 14.04 -6.87
N ALA A 120 0.57 15.24 -6.76
CA ALA A 120 0.80 16.11 -7.93
C ALA A 120 1.80 15.50 -8.92
N TYR A 121 2.86 14.86 -8.41
CA TYR A 121 3.79 14.10 -9.22
C TYR A 121 3.09 12.94 -9.97
N LEU A 122 2.29 12.14 -9.28
CA LEU A 122 1.57 11.03 -9.91
C LEU A 122 0.58 11.48 -10.98
N ARG A 123 -0.11 12.61 -10.76
CA ARG A 123 -0.96 13.24 -11.78
C ARG A 123 -0.17 13.70 -12.98
N TRP A 124 0.98 14.35 -12.75
CA TRP A 124 1.87 14.77 -13.83
C TRP A 124 2.33 13.57 -14.68
N VAL A 125 2.66 12.43 -14.08
CA VAL A 125 2.97 11.20 -14.83
C VAL A 125 1.76 10.70 -15.60
N ALA A 126 0.58 10.64 -14.96
CA ALA A 126 -0.65 10.17 -15.58
C ALA A 126 -1.02 11.01 -16.82
N ASP A 127 -0.87 12.34 -16.74
CA ASP A 127 -1.11 13.26 -17.84
C ASP A 127 -0.08 13.06 -18.97
N ALA A 128 1.20 12.90 -18.61
CA ALA A 128 2.30 12.71 -19.58
C ALA A 128 2.14 11.44 -20.42
N ILE A 129 1.58 10.37 -19.85
CA ILE A 129 1.35 9.11 -20.56
C ILE A 129 -0.05 9.00 -21.19
N GLY A 130 -0.90 10.02 -21.03
CA GLY A 130 -2.30 9.97 -21.48
C GLY A 130 -3.07 8.81 -20.83
N LEU A 131 -2.98 8.67 -19.50
CA LEU A 131 -3.59 7.56 -18.76
C LEU A 131 -5.09 7.45 -19.06
N MET A 132 -5.52 6.31 -19.58
CA MET A 132 -6.94 6.05 -19.85
C MET A 132 -7.69 5.80 -18.54
N ILE A 133 -8.50 6.77 -18.14
CA ILE A 133 -9.29 6.73 -16.91
C ILE A 133 -10.76 6.63 -17.26
N VAL A 134 -11.43 5.63 -16.69
CA VAL A 134 -12.89 5.52 -16.66
C VAL A 134 -13.34 6.03 -15.29
N PRO A 135 -14.00 7.20 -15.24
CA PRO A 135 -14.52 7.71 -13.97
C PRO A 135 -15.66 6.83 -13.47
N GLY A 136 -15.64 6.50 -12.18
CA GLY A 136 -16.67 5.70 -11.55
C GLY A 136 -16.14 4.73 -10.51
N GLU A 137 -17.04 4.22 -9.69
CA GLU A 137 -16.79 3.19 -8.70
C GLU A 137 -17.15 1.82 -9.24
N VAL A 138 -16.24 0.85 -9.10
CA VAL A 138 -16.55 -0.55 -9.39
C VAL A 138 -17.42 -1.09 -8.28
N LEU A 139 -18.64 -1.50 -8.61
CA LEU A 139 -19.64 -2.02 -7.69
C LEU A 139 -19.67 -3.54 -7.67
N ARG A 140 -19.27 -4.18 -8.78
CA ARG A 140 -19.24 -5.63 -8.91
C ARG A 140 -18.19 -6.07 -9.92
N LEU A 141 -17.56 -7.20 -9.63
CA LEU A 141 -16.69 -7.95 -10.54
C LEU A 141 -17.37 -9.28 -10.88
N SER A 142 -17.47 -9.61 -12.15
CA SER A 142 -17.97 -10.89 -12.63
C SER A 142 -17.07 -11.47 -13.72
N VAL A 143 -17.21 -12.75 -14.03
CA VAL A 143 -16.44 -13.42 -15.06
C VAL A 143 -17.38 -13.99 -16.11
N VAL A 144 -17.12 -13.68 -17.38
CA VAL A 144 -17.86 -14.23 -18.52
C VAL A 144 -16.87 -14.84 -19.50
N GLY A 145 -16.89 -16.16 -19.59
CA GLY A 145 -15.90 -16.91 -20.38
C GLY A 145 -14.49 -16.72 -19.83
N ARG A 146 -13.61 -16.08 -20.61
CA ARG A 146 -12.22 -15.80 -20.21
C ARG A 146 -11.96 -14.31 -20.00
N GLN A 147 -12.99 -13.55 -19.64
CA GLN A 147 -12.87 -12.11 -19.41
C GLN A 147 -13.54 -11.70 -18.12
N TRP A 148 -12.93 -10.76 -17.44
CA TRP A 148 -13.52 -10.01 -16.36
C TRP A 148 -14.52 -8.99 -16.88
N ARG A 149 -15.56 -8.72 -16.08
CA ARG A 149 -16.51 -7.62 -16.25
C ARG A 149 -16.51 -6.77 -15.00
N LEU A 150 -16.09 -5.51 -15.14
CA LEU A 150 -16.13 -4.51 -14.08
C LEU A 150 -17.40 -3.69 -14.26
N HIS A 151 -18.33 -3.81 -13.33
CA HIS A 151 -19.60 -3.10 -13.38
C HIS A 151 -19.49 -1.82 -12.55
N THR A 152 -19.73 -0.67 -13.18
CA THR A 152 -19.94 0.63 -12.53
C THR A 152 -21.42 0.99 -12.59
N ARG A 153 -21.80 2.18 -12.13
CA ARG A 153 -23.18 2.67 -12.29
C ARG A 153 -23.53 2.96 -13.74
N GLU A 154 -22.55 3.45 -14.52
CA GLU A 154 -22.74 3.96 -15.86
C GLU A 154 -22.48 2.91 -16.95
N GLN A 155 -21.56 1.99 -16.72
CA GLN A 155 -21.12 1.05 -17.75
C GLN A 155 -20.50 -0.23 -17.19
N THR A 156 -20.32 -1.19 -18.10
CA THR A 156 -19.55 -2.42 -17.83
C THR A 156 -18.31 -2.45 -18.70
N ILE A 157 -17.13 -2.63 -18.07
CA ILE A 157 -15.85 -2.68 -18.75
C ILE A 157 -15.42 -4.15 -18.85
N ALA A 158 -15.10 -4.59 -20.07
CA ALA A 158 -14.53 -5.91 -20.32
C ALA A 158 -13.00 -5.86 -20.27
N ALA A 159 -12.38 -6.83 -19.61
CA ALA A 159 -10.93 -6.90 -19.52
C ALA A 159 -10.42 -8.36 -19.52
N ASP A 160 -9.24 -8.58 -20.11
CA ASP A 160 -8.59 -9.88 -20.15
C ASP A 160 -7.88 -10.20 -18.83
N ALA A 161 -7.59 -9.16 -18.03
CA ALA A 161 -7.04 -9.28 -16.68
C ALA A 161 -7.48 -8.07 -15.82
N VAL A 162 -7.48 -8.28 -14.50
CA VAL A 162 -7.78 -7.22 -13.53
C VAL A 162 -6.64 -7.08 -12.53
N MET A 163 -6.27 -5.84 -12.20
CA MET A 163 -5.39 -5.52 -11.08
C MET A 163 -6.14 -4.69 -10.05
N ILE A 164 -6.17 -5.16 -8.81
CA ILE A 164 -6.76 -4.43 -7.68
C ILE A 164 -5.65 -3.74 -6.90
N THR A 165 -5.77 -2.41 -6.77
CA THR A 165 -4.81 -1.57 -6.05
C THR A 165 -5.44 -0.90 -4.84
N GLY A 166 -4.60 -0.34 -3.99
CA GLY A 166 -5.04 0.54 -2.92
C GLY A 166 -5.57 -0.17 -1.68
N PRO A 167 -5.82 0.65 -0.65
CA PRO A 167 -6.25 0.17 0.66
C PRO A 167 -7.78 0.02 0.81
N GLY A 168 -8.56 0.30 -0.23
CA GLY A 168 -10.03 0.38 -0.11
C GLY A 168 -10.50 1.65 0.58
N GLN A 169 -11.64 1.56 1.27
CA GLN A 169 -12.26 2.69 1.96
C GLN A 169 -11.67 2.88 3.36
N ALA A 170 -11.56 4.14 3.79
CA ALA A 170 -11.00 4.52 5.08
C ALA A 170 -12.07 4.69 6.19
N GLU A 171 -13.33 4.41 5.87
CA GLU A 171 -14.51 4.64 6.71
C GLU A 171 -14.78 3.50 7.70
N ARG A 172 -14.04 2.39 7.60
CA ARG A 172 -14.20 1.26 8.53
C ARG A 172 -13.92 1.69 9.97
N THR A 173 -14.79 1.28 10.89
CA THR A 173 -14.65 1.56 12.32
C THR A 173 -15.32 0.47 13.17
N LEU A 174 -14.88 0.34 14.43
CA LEU A 174 -15.39 -0.63 15.40
C LEU A 174 -16.87 -0.40 15.76
N LEU A 175 -17.33 0.85 15.78
CA LEU A 175 -18.71 1.22 16.10
C LEU A 175 -19.22 2.26 15.10
N PRO A 176 -19.76 1.81 13.94
CA PRO A 176 -20.30 2.70 12.93
C PRO A 176 -21.39 3.63 13.51
N GLY A 177 -21.31 4.92 13.18
CA GLY A 177 -22.27 5.92 13.62
C GLY A 177 -22.11 6.44 15.06
N ASN A 178 -21.15 5.92 15.82
CA ASN A 178 -20.87 6.47 17.15
C ASN A 178 -19.88 7.64 17.08
N PRO A 179 -20.25 8.86 17.53
CA PRO A 179 -19.39 10.05 17.39
C PRO A 179 -18.11 10.01 18.23
N ARG A 180 -18.02 9.06 19.18
CA ARG A 180 -16.81 8.85 20.01
C ARG A 180 -15.88 7.78 19.46
N VAL A 181 -16.19 7.20 18.29
CA VAL A 181 -15.30 6.26 17.59
C VAL A 181 -15.08 6.77 16.18
N MET A 182 -13.88 7.24 15.92
CA MET A 182 -13.48 7.78 14.64
C MET A 182 -12.88 6.69 13.76
N SER A 183 -13.31 6.64 12.52
CA SER A 183 -12.58 5.95 11.45
C SER A 183 -11.31 6.73 11.04
N ILE A 184 -10.49 6.13 10.19
CA ILE A 184 -9.34 6.82 9.58
C ILE A 184 -9.83 8.04 8.79
N ALA A 185 -10.90 7.88 7.99
CA ALA A 185 -11.48 8.97 7.21
C ALA A 185 -12.04 10.11 8.09
N ASP A 186 -12.72 9.77 9.20
CA ASP A 186 -13.24 10.78 10.13
C ASP A 186 -12.11 11.60 10.76
N PHE A 187 -11.05 10.92 11.17
CA PHE A 187 -9.89 11.59 11.75
C PHE A 187 -9.24 12.56 10.76
N TRP A 188 -8.90 12.09 9.54
CA TRP A 188 -8.25 12.93 8.55
C TRP A 188 -9.13 14.03 8.00
N ARG A 189 -10.45 13.84 7.95
CA ARG A 189 -11.39 14.91 7.60
C ARG A 189 -11.34 16.05 8.60
N ARG A 190 -11.30 15.75 9.91
CA ARG A 190 -11.15 16.76 10.97
C ARG A 190 -9.80 17.47 10.91
N ALA A 191 -8.73 16.71 10.70
CA ALA A 191 -7.38 17.28 10.52
C ALA A 191 -7.33 18.25 9.33
N ALA A 192 -7.88 17.86 8.19
CA ALA A 192 -7.95 18.69 6.99
C ALA A 192 -8.83 19.96 7.17
N ALA A 193 -9.84 19.87 8.01
CA ALA A 193 -10.68 21.02 8.41
C ALA A 193 -10.07 21.88 9.53
N HIS A 194 -8.86 21.53 10.01
CA HIS A 194 -8.20 22.16 11.17
C HIS A 194 -9.04 22.15 12.45
N GLU A 195 -9.91 21.15 12.60
CA GLU A 195 -10.70 20.97 13.79
C GLU A 195 -9.84 20.42 14.94
N VAL A 196 -9.87 21.10 16.09
CA VAL A 196 -9.11 20.65 17.27
C VAL A 196 -9.90 19.55 17.99
N ILE A 197 -9.29 18.38 18.13
CA ILE A 197 -9.80 17.30 18.96
C ILE A 197 -9.52 17.64 20.43
N VAL A 198 -10.57 17.59 21.27
CA VAL A 198 -10.48 17.82 22.71
C VAL A 198 -11.03 16.59 23.44
N ALA A 199 -10.18 15.91 24.22
CA ALA A 199 -10.57 14.76 25.01
C ALA A 199 -9.54 14.49 26.12
N ASP A 200 -9.96 13.90 27.25
CA ASP A 200 -9.01 13.54 28.30
C ASP A 200 -8.28 12.23 27.98
N ARG A 201 -9.03 11.20 27.62
CA ARG A 201 -8.49 9.85 27.41
C ARG A 201 -8.82 9.37 26.00
N VAL A 202 -7.81 9.35 25.14
CA VAL A 202 -7.93 8.86 23.75
C VAL A 202 -7.29 7.48 23.61
N ALA A 203 -7.99 6.54 22.99
CA ALA A 203 -7.40 5.30 22.50
C ALA A 203 -7.06 5.44 21.01
N MET A 204 -5.82 5.15 20.63
CA MET A 204 -5.39 4.93 19.25
C MET A 204 -5.20 3.43 19.03
N ILE A 205 -6.03 2.80 18.21
CA ILE A 205 -5.94 1.36 17.95
C ILE A 205 -5.09 1.13 16.71
N GLY A 206 -4.03 0.35 16.86
CA GLY A 206 -3.10 0.01 15.78
C GLY A 206 -1.64 0.27 16.18
N GLY A 207 -0.74 -0.52 15.61
CA GLY A 207 0.71 -0.42 15.86
C GLY A 207 1.54 -0.25 14.58
N GLY A 208 0.90 0.08 13.46
CA GLY A 208 1.56 0.28 12.17
C GLY A 208 1.57 1.73 11.70
N GLU A 209 2.08 1.98 10.50
CA GLU A 209 2.30 3.33 9.96
C GLU A 209 1.02 4.17 9.85
N THR A 210 -0.15 3.57 9.64
CA THR A 210 -1.43 4.30 9.66
C THR A 210 -1.68 4.93 11.03
N ALA A 211 -1.56 4.14 12.12
CA ALA A 211 -1.71 4.65 13.47
C ALA A 211 -0.60 5.65 13.81
N ALA A 212 0.63 5.40 13.35
CA ALA A 212 1.77 6.28 13.55
C ALA A 212 1.54 7.67 12.94
N SER A 213 1.01 7.73 11.72
CA SER A 213 0.70 8.99 11.03
C SER A 213 -0.38 9.78 11.78
N MET A 214 -1.44 9.09 12.19
CA MET A 214 -2.54 9.72 12.95
C MET A 214 -2.08 10.17 14.33
N LEU A 215 -1.20 9.40 14.99
CA LEU A 215 -0.62 9.76 16.28
C LEU A 215 0.25 11.02 16.16
N ASN A 216 1.05 11.14 15.11
CA ASN A 216 1.86 12.33 14.85
C ASN A 216 0.99 13.59 14.64
N GLU A 217 -0.18 13.47 14.02
CA GLU A 217 -1.13 14.57 13.92
C GLU A 217 -1.80 14.85 15.27
N LEU A 218 -2.15 13.81 16.04
CA LEU A 218 -2.82 13.93 17.32
C LEU A 218 -2.02 14.72 18.37
N PHE A 219 -0.69 14.82 18.23
CA PHE A 219 0.15 15.66 19.08
C PHE A 219 -0.23 17.15 19.04
N ARG A 220 -0.84 17.61 17.96
CA ARG A 220 -1.29 19.00 17.77
C ARG A 220 -2.63 19.30 18.44
N HIS A 221 -3.28 18.26 18.99
CA HIS A 221 -4.61 18.38 19.59
C HIS A 221 -4.58 18.47 21.12
N ARG A 222 -5.70 18.90 21.72
CA ARG A 222 -5.85 19.05 23.17
C ARG A 222 -6.31 17.76 23.82
N VAL A 223 -5.40 16.84 23.99
CA VAL A 223 -5.64 15.50 24.55
C VAL A 223 -4.75 15.32 25.76
N SER A 224 -5.32 14.87 26.91
CA SER A 224 -4.54 14.70 28.15
C SER A 224 -3.74 13.40 28.17
N THR A 225 -4.29 12.31 27.64
CA THR A 225 -3.60 11.01 27.57
C THR A 225 -3.96 10.29 26.28
N ILE A 226 -2.94 9.75 25.61
CA ILE A 226 -3.10 8.95 24.38
C ILE A 226 -2.61 7.53 24.68
N THR A 227 -3.51 6.55 24.59
CA THR A 227 -3.17 5.14 24.78
C THR A 227 -3.14 4.44 23.42
N VAL A 228 -1.96 4.06 22.98
CA VAL A 228 -1.79 3.24 21.76
C VAL A 228 -2.04 1.79 22.13
N ILE A 229 -3.02 1.16 21.47
CA ILE A 229 -3.42 -0.24 21.71
C ILE A 229 -2.92 -1.09 20.54
N SER A 230 -2.03 -2.04 20.81
CA SER A 230 -1.53 -2.97 19.80
C SER A 230 -1.24 -4.35 20.40
N PRO A 231 -1.24 -5.44 19.62
CA PRO A 231 -0.95 -6.78 20.12
C PRO A 231 0.52 -7.00 20.49
N GLN A 232 1.41 -6.12 20.07
CA GLN A 232 2.85 -6.25 20.31
C GLN A 232 3.23 -5.90 21.75
N VAL A 233 4.39 -6.41 22.19
CA VAL A 233 4.87 -6.20 23.56
C VAL A 233 5.29 -4.76 23.81
N THR A 234 5.62 -4.01 22.76
CA THR A 234 5.99 -2.59 22.79
C THR A 234 5.73 -1.94 21.42
N LEU A 235 5.91 -0.64 21.31
CA LEU A 235 5.92 0.08 20.04
C LEU A 235 7.31 -0.01 19.42
N PHE A 236 7.46 -0.86 18.41
CA PHE A 236 8.75 -1.04 17.73
C PHE A 236 9.00 0.03 16.70
N THR A 237 10.26 0.42 16.54
CA THR A 237 10.73 1.24 15.43
C THR A 237 10.95 0.36 14.20
N ARG A 238 10.55 0.85 13.05
CA ARG A 238 10.81 0.18 11.77
C ARG A 238 12.30 0.13 11.48
N GLY A 239 12.80 -1.02 11.08
CA GLY A 239 14.12 -1.14 10.49
C GLY A 239 14.18 -0.38 9.16
N GLU A 240 14.97 0.69 9.10
CA GLU A 240 15.10 1.59 7.94
C GLU A 240 16.56 1.75 7.50
N GLY A 241 17.46 0.87 7.97
CA GLY A 241 18.86 0.86 7.58
C GLY A 241 19.06 0.39 6.13
N PHE A 242 20.30 0.44 5.66
CA PHE A 242 20.64 0.04 4.29
C PHE A 242 20.19 -1.40 3.97
N PHE A 243 20.49 -2.35 4.86
CA PHE A 243 20.18 -3.76 4.63
C PHE A 243 18.68 -4.04 4.68
N GLU A 244 17.92 -3.41 5.59
CA GLU A 244 16.48 -3.53 5.63
C GLU A 244 15.84 -2.93 4.37
N ASN A 245 16.33 -1.78 3.91
CA ASN A 245 15.83 -1.13 2.70
C ASN A 245 16.07 -1.96 1.43
N THR A 246 17.14 -2.78 1.37
CA THR A 246 17.38 -3.64 0.21
C THR A 246 16.32 -4.72 0.04
N LEU A 247 15.73 -5.22 1.11
CA LEU A 247 14.63 -6.19 1.06
C LEU A 247 13.40 -5.66 0.28
N PHE A 248 13.22 -4.34 0.27
CA PHE A 248 12.10 -3.69 -0.41
C PHE A 248 12.41 -3.35 -1.87
N SER A 249 13.65 -3.11 -2.22
CA SER A 249 14.06 -2.71 -3.57
C SER A 249 14.63 -3.84 -4.41
N ASP A 250 15.05 -4.94 -3.78
CA ASP A 250 15.57 -6.14 -4.43
C ASP A 250 15.05 -7.41 -3.75
N PRO A 251 13.89 -7.93 -4.19
CA PRO A 251 13.30 -9.13 -3.60
C PRO A 251 13.88 -10.44 -4.18
N SER A 252 15.02 -10.44 -4.84
CA SER A 252 15.58 -11.62 -5.52
C SER A 252 15.82 -12.79 -4.57
N GLU A 253 16.31 -12.50 -3.36
CA GLU A 253 16.56 -13.51 -2.33
C GLU A 253 15.31 -13.86 -1.47
N TRP A 254 14.22 -13.11 -1.63
CA TRP A 254 13.04 -13.29 -0.78
C TRP A 254 12.43 -14.68 -0.87
N THR A 255 12.44 -15.27 -2.06
CA THR A 255 11.85 -16.60 -2.29
C THR A 255 12.71 -17.73 -1.72
N THR A 256 13.97 -17.49 -1.38
CA THR A 256 14.86 -18.49 -0.73
C THR A 256 14.58 -18.61 0.77
N LEU A 257 13.96 -17.59 1.37
CA LEU A 257 13.63 -17.54 2.79
C LEU A 257 12.46 -18.48 3.10
N THR A 258 12.48 -19.07 4.29
CA THR A 258 11.32 -19.80 4.81
C THR A 258 10.15 -18.87 5.12
N PRO A 259 8.91 -19.36 5.17
CA PRO A 259 7.77 -18.52 5.57
C PRO A 259 7.92 -17.88 6.95
N ALA A 260 8.62 -18.51 7.89
CA ALA A 260 8.88 -17.96 9.22
C ALA A 260 9.84 -16.75 9.14
N GLU A 261 10.94 -16.88 8.41
CA GLU A 261 11.90 -15.79 8.20
C GLU A 261 11.27 -14.61 7.48
N ARG A 262 10.42 -14.85 6.48
CA ARG A 262 9.67 -13.78 5.80
C ARG A 262 8.75 -13.03 6.77
N ARG A 263 8.00 -13.75 7.62
CA ARG A 263 7.13 -13.14 8.63
C ARG A 263 7.93 -12.33 9.64
N ASP A 264 9.07 -12.85 10.11
CA ASP A 264 9.94 -12.16 11.05
C ASP A 264 10.50 -10.86 10.44
N ALA A 265 11.00 -10.91 9.20
CA ALA A 265 11.47 -9.73 8.48
C ALA A 265 10.37 -8.68 8.33
N MET A 266 9.14 -9.07 7.95
CA MET A 266 8.01 -8.14 7.81
C MET A 266 7.60 -7.51 9.13
N LEU A 267 7.66 -8.25 10.25
CA LEU A 267 7.35 -7.72 11.58
C LEU A 267 8.36 -6.67 12.05
N ARG A 268 9.57 -6.66 11.49
CA ARG A 268 10.62 -5.68 11.84
C ARG A 268 10.66 -4.47 10.92
N THR A 269 10.14 -4.60 9.69
CA THR A 269 10.38 -3.61 8.63
C THR A 269 9.12 -3.05 7.99
N ASP A 270 7.95 -3.68 8.18
CA ASP A 270 6.73 -3.27 7.48
C ASP A 270 5.48 -3.26 8.37
N ARG A 271 5.20 -4.32 9.10
CA ARG A 271 3.94 -4.49 9.82
C ARG A 271 4.06 -4.33 11.31
N GLY A 272 3.24 -3.44 11.88
CA GLY A 272 3.17 -3.23 13.30
C GLY A 272 4.38 -2.49 13.86
N VAL A 273 5.01 -1.66 13.06
CA VAL A 273 6.17 -0.84 13.42
C VAL A 273 5.93 0.61 13.01
N PHE A 274 6.51 1.53 13.75
CA PHE A 274 6.44 2.97 13.51
C PHE A 274 7.71 3.44 12.81
N SER A 275 7.61 4.33 11.83
CA SER A 275 8.79 4.94 11.22
C SER A 275 9.64 5.65 12.28
N ALA A 276 10.96 5.69 12.06
CA ALA A 276 11.92 6.32 12.98
C ALA A 276 11.52 7.77 13.30
N ARG A 277 11.03 8.50 12.31
CA ARG A 277 10.56 9.89 12.47
C ARG A 277 9.39 10.01 13.46
N VAL A 278 8.44 9.08 13.45
CA VAL A 278 7.33 9.09 14.41
C VAL A 278 7.81 8.70 15.79
N GLN A 279 8.71 7.71 15.90
CA GLN A 279 9.32 7.35 17.18
C GLN A 279 10.07 8.53 17.83
N GLU A 280 10.78 9.32 17.05
CA GLU A 280 11.44 10.53 17.55
C GLU A 280 10.43 11.53 18.14
N ALA A 281 9.30 11.73 17.46
CA ALA A 281 8.23 12.58 17.97
C ALA A 281 7.60 12.04 19.26
N LEU A 282 7.50 10.71 19.43
CA LEU A 282 7.00 10.07 20.65
C LEU A 282 7.90 10.34 21.87
N LEU A 283 9.20 10.48 21.68
CA LEU A 283 10.14 10.75 22.78
C LEU A 283 9.92 12.13 23.41
N ALA A 284 9.34 13.06 22.68
CA ALA A 284 9.08 14.43 23.14
C ALA A 284 7.67 14.60 23.77
N ASP A 285 6.85 13.56 23.82
CA ASP A 285 5.47 13.64 24.29
C ASP A 285 5.18 12.64 25.41
N ASP A 286 5.02 13.14 26.62
CA ASP A 286 4.79 12.35 27.83
C ASP A 286 3.35 11.86 28.02
N ARG A 287 2.41 12.29 27.14
CA ARG A 287 1.02 11.84 27.13
C ARG A 287 0.82 10.42 26.63
N ILE A 288 1.85 9.85 25.96
CA ILE A 288 1.76 8.55 25.29
C ILE A 288 1.88 7.40 26.29
N ARG A 289 0.98 6.44 26.15
CA ARG A 289 1.01 5.15 26.85
C ARG A 289 0.83 4.04 25.85
N HIS A 290 1.45 2.90 26.08
CA HIS A 290 1.19 1.67 25.30
C HIS A 290 0.41 0.68 26.15
N LEU A 291 -0.62 0.09 25.55
CA LEU A 291 -1.43 -0.96 26.14
C LEU A 291 -1.44 -2.17 25.19
N ARG A 292 -0.83 -3.25 25.65
CA ARG A 292 -0.78 -4.48 24.88
C ARG A 292 -2.13 -5.16 24.86
N GLY A 293 -2.65 -5.49 23.66
CA GLY A 293 -3.86 -6.26 23.49
C GLY A 293 -4.47 -6.12 22.08
N ARG A 294 -5.41 -7.01 21.80
CA ARG A 294 -6.31 -6.93 20.63
C ARG A 294 -7.68 -6.53 21.12
N VAL A 295 -8.28 -5.55 20.47
CA VAL A 295 -9.68 -5.17 20.78
C VAL A 295 -10.60 -6.31 20.35
N ALA A 296 -11.31 -6.89 21.32
CA ALA A 296 -12.33 -7.91 21.10
C ALA A 296 -13.71 -7.29 20.96
N HIS A 297 -14.03 -6.33 21.84
CA HIS A 297 -15.33 -5.68 21.87
C HIS A 297 -15.19 -4.18 22.16
N ALA A 298 -16.10 -3.39 21.60
CA ALA A 298 -16.24 -1.97 21.88
C ALA A 298 -17.72 -1.69 22.17
N VAL A 299 -18.04 -1.08 23.31
CA VAL A 299 -19.41 -0.75 23.67
C VAL A 299 -19.49 0.67 24.25
N PRO A 300 -20.50 1.47 23.90
CA PRO A 300 -20.75 2.75 24.55
C PRO A 300 -21.33 2.51 25.97
N LEU A 301 -20.74 3.15 26.97
CA LEU A 301 -21.20 3.07 28.34
C LEU A 301 -20.86 4.35 29.10
N ASP A 302 -21.83 4.92 29.83
CA ASP A 302 -21.66 6.08 30.72
C ASP A 302 -20.95 7.27 30.05
N GLY A 303 -21.27 7.56 28.78
CA GLY A 303 -20.68 8.66 28.04
C GLY A 303 -19.24 8.40 27.55
N ARG A 304 -18.77 7.18 27.67
CA ARG A 304 -17.44 6.70 27.22
C ARG A 304 -17.56 5.51 26.28
N ILE A 305 -16.45 5.15 25.66
CA ILE A 305 -16.31 3.87 24.95
C ILE A 305 -15.53 2.92 25.85
N ARG A 306 -16.14 1.79 26.17
CA ARG A 306 -15.50 0.70 26.88
C ARG A 306 -14.93 -0.28 25.86
N LEU A 307 -13.61 -0.50 25.89
CA LEU A 307 -12.92 -1.50 25.08
C LEU A 307 -12.57 -2.71 25.93
N THR A 308 -12.95 -3.89 25.44
CA THR A 308 -12.50 -5.17 25.97
C THR A 308 -11.30 -5.63 25.14
N LEU A 309 -10.18 -5.89 25.80
CA LEU A 309 -8.93 -6.31 25.18
C LEU A 309 -8.60 -7.75 25.56
N HIS A 310 -8.17 -8.53 24.56
CA HIS A 310 -7.58 -9.83 24.75
C HIS A 310 -6.05 -9.73 24.63
N THR A 311 -5.36 -10.32 25.58
CA THR A 311 -3.89 -10.40 25.60
C THR A 311 -3.48 -11.83 25.96
N ASP A 312 -2.65 -12.43 25.12
CA ASP A 312 -2.05 -13.74 25.43
C ASP A 312 -0.81 -13.52 26.31
N ARG A 313 -0.83 -14.10 27.51
CA ARG A 313 0.28 -14.02 28.48
C ARG A 313 0.53 -15.39 29.08
N ALA A 314 1.74 -15.90 28.91
CA ALA A 314 2.17 -17.23 29.42
C ALA A 314 1.24 -18.39 29.01
N GLY A 315 0.64 -18.30 27.81
CA GLY A 315 -0.29 -19.32 27.28
C GLY A 315 -1.74 -19.16 27.73
N GLU A 316 -2.04 -18.17 28.56
CA GLU A 316 -3.41 -17.85 28.99
C GLU A 316 -3.93 -16.59 28.27
N ARG A 317 -5.20 -16.62 27.87
CA ARG A 317 -5.90 -15.45 27.35
C ARG A 317 -6.45 -14.64 28.52
N LEU A 318 -5.89 -13.46 28.71
CA LEU A 318 -6.36 -12.49 29.69
C LEU A 318 -7.31 -11.50 29.01
N GLU A 319 -8.38 -11.18 29.69
CA GLU A 319 -9.33 -10.14 29.31
C GLU A 319 -9.16 -8.95 30.24
N THR A 320 -9.07 -7.75 29.67
CA THR A 320 -9.06 -6.48 30.41
C THR A 320 -10.02 -5.48 29.80
N VAL A 321 -10.59 -4.60 30.62
CA VAL A 321 -11.58 -3.62 30.20
C VAL A 321 -11.10 -2.21 30.52
N HIS A 322 -11.15 -1.33 29.51
CA HIS A 322 -10.66 0.04 29.61
C HIS A 322 -11.67 1.03 29.03
N GLY A 323 -11.84 2.19 29.69
CA GLY A 323 -12.76 3.24 29.24
C GLY A 323 -12.03 4.44 28.65
N PHE A 324 -12.53 4.97 27.52
CA PHE A 324 -11.95 6.10 26.80
C PHE A 324 -13.04 7.11 26.42
N ASP A 325 -12.69 8.39 26.38
CA ASP A 325 -13.62 9.44 25.95
C ASP A 325 -13.73 9.49 24.42
N LEU A 326 -12.67 9.09 23.74
CA LEU A 326 -12.57 8.98 22.30
C LEU A 326 -11.75 7.77 21.89
N VAL A 327 -12.17 7.09 20.86
CA VAL A 327 -11.43 5.98 20.21
C VAL A 327 -11.15 6.33 18.76
N ILE A 328 -9.92 6.14 18.32
CA ILE A 328 -9.51 6.31 16.93
C ILE A 328 -9.08 4.95 16.40
N ASP A 329 -9.81 4.46 15.40
CA ASP A 329 -9.56 3.15 14.78
C ASP A 329 -8.50 3.27 13.69
N GLY A 330 -7.24 3.12 14.08
CA GLY A 330 -6.07 3.17 13.20
C GLY A 330 -5.56 1.80 12.75
N GLN A 331 -6.41 0.75 12.73
CA GLN A 331 -5.99 -0.61 12.36
C GLN A 331 -5.53 -0.77 10.90
N GLY A 332 -5.74 0.26 10.08
CA GLY A 332 -5.33 0.26 8.67
C GLY A 332 -6.36 -0.38 7.74
N ALA A 333 -5.91 -0.73 6.54
CA ALA A 333 -6.76 -1.28 5.50
C ALA A 333 -7.18 -2.72 5.78
N ASP A 334 -8.38 -3.07 5.33
CA ASP A 334 -8.80 -4.47 5.22
C ASP A 334 -8.12 -5.09 3.98
N PRO A 335 -7.32 -6.14 4.12
CA PRO A 335 -6.69 -6.78 2.98
C PRO A 335 -7.69 -7.39 1.98
N LEU A 336 -8.91 -7.70 2.43
CA LEU A 336 -10.01 -8.25 1.63
C LEU A 336 -11.10 -7.22 1.29
N TRP A 337 -10.82 -5.92 1.37
CA TRP A 337 -11.77 -4.84 1.10
C TRP A 337 -12.54 -5.01 -0.22
N PHE A 338 -11.93 -5.68 -1.20
CA PHE A 338 -12.52 -5.94 -2.51
C PHE A 338 -13.43 -7.18 -2.56
N ALA A 339 -13.40 -8.04 -1.54
CA ALA A 339 -14.18 -9.28 -1.54
C ALA A 339 -15.70 -9.08 -1.71
N PRO A 340 -16.31 -8.02 -1.16
CA PRO A 340 -17.71 -7.70 -1.43
C PRO A 340 -18.01 -7.33 -2.90
N LEU A 341 -17.00 -6.91 -3.66
CA LEU A 341 -17.17 -6.61 -5.09
C LEU A 341 -17.29 -7.87 -5.97
N LEU A 342 -16.84 -9.02 -5.47
CA LEU A 342 -16.87 -10.28 -6.23
C LEU A 342 -18.30 -10.77 -6.34
N GLY A 343 -18.80 -10.89 -7.58
CA GLY A 343 -19.99 -11.67 -7.89
C GLY A 343 -19.78 -13.15 -7.55
N GLN A 344 -20.86 -13.93 -7.47
CA GLN A 344 -20.76 -15.33 -7.11
C GLN A 344 -19.84 -16.11 -8.05
N ASP A 345 -19.97 -15.89 -9.36
CA ASP A 345 -19.13 -16.45 -10.41
C ASP A 345 -17.62 -16.15 -10.24
N ALA A 346 -17.28 -14.91 -9.84
CA ALA A 346 -15.91 -14.51 -9.58
C ALA A 346 -15.39 -15.09 -8.26
N ARG A 347 -16.24 -15.19 -7.24
CA ARG A 347 -15.91 -15.82 -5.96
C ARG A 347 -15.66 -17.31 -6.13
N ASP A 348 -16.56 -18.02 -6.80
CA ASP A 348 -16.43 -19.46 -7.07
C ASP A 348 -15.16 -19.78 -7.85
N LEU A 349 -14.83 -18.94 -8.84
CA LEU A 349 -13.59 -19.07 -9.61
C LEU A 349 -12.35 -18.92 -8.72
N LEU A 350 -12.37 -17.92 -7.81
CA LEU A 350 -11.27 -17.69 -6.87
C LEU A 350 -11.14 -18.84 -5.87
N GLU A 351 -12.22 -19.26 -5.24
CA GLU A 351 -12.22 -20.35 -4.24
C GLU A 351 -11.81 -21.68 -4.86
N LEU A 352 -12.20 -21.93 -6.11
CA LEU A 352 -11.72 -23.09 -6.88
C LEU A 352 -10.20 -23.00 -7.12
N GLY A 353 -9.69 -21.86 -7.55
CA GLY A 353 -8.26 -21.64 -7.79
C GLY A 353 -7.41 -21.72 -6.52
N LEU A 354 -7.97 -21.30 -5.39
CA LEU A 354 -7.34 -21.37 -4.07
C LEU A 354 -7.41 -22.76 -3.43
N GLY A 355 -8.32 -23.62 -3.89
CA GLY A 355 -8.61 -24.91 -3.25
C GLY A 355 -9.26 -24.80 -1.87
N GLY A 356 -9.92 -23.65 -1.56
CA GLY A 356 -10.55 -23.40 -0.28
C GLY A 356 -11.26 -22.05 -0.22
N ALA A 357 -11.87 -21.76 0.93
CA ALA A 357 -12.60 -20.51 1.15
C ALA A 357 -11.68 -19.28 1.07
N LEU A 358 -12.23 -18.17 0.58
CA LEU A 358 -11.52 -16.91 0.40
C LEU A 358 -11.09 -16.30 1.75
N THR A 359 -9.80 -16.42 2.07
CA THR A 359 -9.17 -15.79 3.23
C THR A 359 -7.96 -14.94 2.81
N GLY A 360 -7.62 -13.93 3.61
CA GLY A 360 -6.45 -13.09 3.32
C GLY A 360 -5.12 -13.85 3.38
N GLU A 361 -5.02 -14.86 4.24
CA GLU A 361 -3.82 -15.69 4.37
C GLU A 361 -3.65 -16.59 3.14
N LEU A 362 -4.70 -17.33 2.76
CA LEU A 362 -4.68 -18.23 1.61
C LEU A 362 -4.42 -17.46 0.30
N LEU A 363 -5.04 -16.28 0.14
CA LEU A 363 -4.73 -15.40 -0.99
C LEU A 363 -3.27 -14.96 -1.00
N ALA A 364 -2.75 -14.46 0.13
CA ALA A 364 -1.37 -13.99 0.20
C ALA A 364 -0.36 -15.10 -0.13
N GLU A 365 -0.65 -16.35 0.27
CA GLU A 365 0.15 -17.54 -0.03
C GLU A 365 0.03 -17.99 -1.49
N SER A 366 -1.07 -17.63 -2.16
CA SER A 366 -1.36 -18.03 -3.54
C SER A 366 -0.86 -17.02 -4.58
N ILE A 367 -0.27 -15.89 -4.18
CA ILE A 367 0.26 -14.90 -5.14
C ILE A 367 1.54 -15.41 -5.79
N GLY A 368 1.52 -15.51 -7.11
CA GLY A 368 2.64 -15.93 -7.95
C GLY A 368 3.67 -14.84 -8.21
N TYR A 369 4.71 -15.20 -8.94
CA TYR A 369 5.78 -14.28 -9.33
C TYR A 369 5.25 -13.06 -10.09
N ASP A 370 4.30 -13.24 -10.97
CA ASP A 370 3.64 -12.16 -11.74
C ASP A 370 2.69 -11.29 -10.90
N LEU A 371 2.60 -11.52 -9.59
CA LEU A 371 1.72 -10.84 -8.64
C LEU A 371 0.22 -11.14 -8.86
N ALA A 372 -0.10 -12.14 -9.67
CA ALA A 372 -1.45 -12.66 -9.83
C ALA A 372 -1.71 -13.85 -8.89
N VAL A 373 -2.98 -14.16 -8.68
CA VAL A 373 -3.40 -15.39 -8.02
C VAL A 373 -3.04 -16.57 -8.92
N ASN A 374 -2.28 -17.52 -8.40
CA ASN A 374 -1.80 -18.70 -9.14
C ASN A 374 -2.97 -19.53 -9.70
N GLY A 375 -2.82 -20.01 -10.93
CA GLY A 375 -3.80 -20.87 -11.56
C GLY A 375 -5.10 -20.20 -11.99
N LEU A 376 -5.29 -18.91 -11.70
CA LEU A 376 -6.51 -18.19 -12.06
C LEU A 376 -6.48 -17.70 -13.52
N ASN A 377 -7.56 -17.98 -14.26
CA ASN A 377 -7.75 -17.50 -15.63
C ASN A 377 -9.23 -17.14 -15.83
N PRO A 378 -9.56 -15.84 -16.13
CA PRO A 378 -8.66 -14.72 -16.40
C PRO A 378 -7.87 -14.25 -15.16
N LYS A 379 -6.67 -13.66 -15.36
CA LYS A 379 -5.78 -13.26 -14.28
C LYS A 379 -6.36 -12.17 -13.37
N LEU A 380 -6.11 -12.33 -12.07
CA LEU A 380 -6.36 -11.30 -11.04
C LEU A 380 -5.04 -10.98 -10.34
N PHE A 381 -4.56 -9.75 -10.51
CA PHE A 381 -3.34 -9.25 -9.88
C PHE A 381 -3.67 -8.57 -8.54
N LEU A 382 -3.01 -8.98 -7.48
CA LEU A 382 -3.20 -8.49 -6.11
C LEU A 382 -1.87 -8.06 -5.48
N PRO A 383 -1.17 -7.05 -6.02
CA PRO A 383 0.14 -6.65 -5.53
C PRO A 383 0.12 -6.21 -4.07
N GLY A 384 -1.03 -5.73 -3.54
CA GLY A 384 -1.20 -5.39 -2.13
C GLY A 384 -1.07 -6.57 -1.17
N LEU A 385 -1.28 -7.80 -1.64
CA LEU A 385 -1.16 -9.05 -0.86
C LEU A 385 0.14 -9.82 -1.13
N ALA A 386 0.96 -9.37 -2.08
CA ALA A 386 2.13 -10.10 -2.56
C ALA A 386 3.32 -10.10 -1.56
N GLY A 387 3.25 -9.32 -0.49
CA GLY A 387 4.39 -9.09 0.41
C GLY A 387 4.99 -10.35 1.00
N LEU A 388 4.16 -11.26 1.48
CA LEU A 388 4.62 -12.50 2.13
C LEU A 388 5.37 -13.41 1.14
N ASN A 389 4.83 -13.61 -0.05
CA ASN A 389 5.40 -14.56 -1.00
C ASN A 389 6.44 -13.94 -1.94
N GLN A 390 6.28 -12.68 -2.31
CA GLN A 390 7.04 -12.08 -3.39
C GLN A 390 8.01 -11.00 -2.94
N GLY A 391 7.87 -10.47 -1.72
CA GLY A 391 8.72 -9.45 -1.13
C GLY A 391 7.95 -8.23 -0.61
N PRO A 392 8.43 -7.62 0.49
CA PRO A 392 7.73 -6.57 1.22
C PRO A 392 7.58 -5.26 0.42
N GLY A 393 8.34 -5.08 -0.66
CA GLY A 393 8.28 -3.89 -1.50
C GLY A 393 7.03 -3.79 -2.39
N PHE A 394 6.39 -4.92 -2.75
CA PHE A 394 5.24 -4.92 -3.67
C PHE A 394 3.94 -4.34 -3.09
N PRO A 395 3.59 -4.54 -1.81
CA PRO A 395 2.44 -3.88 -1.21
C PRO A 395 2.56 -2.36 -1.11
N ASN A 396 3.77 -1.82 -1.03
CA ASN A 396 4.05 -0.39 -0.83
C ASN A 396 4.65 0.30 -2.07
N LEU A 397 5.39 1.39 -1.92
CA LEU A 397 5.98 2.18 -3.01
C LEU A 397 7.39 1.75 -3.41
N SER A 398 8.00 0.80 -2.71
CA SER A 398 9.45 0.64 -2.72
C SER A 398 10.04 -0.08 -3.94
N CYS A 399 9.22 -0.61 -4.85
CA CYS A 399 9.68 -1.28 -6.06
C CYS A 399 8.65 -1.23 -7.22
N LEU A 400 8.07 -0.06 -7.47
CA LEU A 400 7.03 0.12 -8.50
C LEU A 400 7.48 -0.29 -9.90
N GLY A 401 8.73 -0.08 -10.25
CA GLY A 401 9.30 -0.52 -11.52
C GLY A 401 9.35 -2.05 -11.67
N LEU A 402 9.74 -2.78 -10.60
CA LEU A 402 9.73 -4.25 -10.60
C LEU A 402 8.30 -4.80 -10.56
N LEU A 403 7.41 -4.15 -9.81
CA LEU A 403 5.98 -4.49 -9.83
C LEU A 403 5.43 -4.43 -11.24
N SER A 404 5.73 -3.35 -11.96
CA SER A 404 5.30 -3.17 -13.35
C SER A 404 5.88 -4.24 -14.27
N ASP A 405 7.14 -4.62 -14.09
CA ASP A 405 7.77 -5.71 -14.85
C ASP A 405 7.00 -7.01 -14.66
N ARG A 406 6.74 -7.39 -13.43
CA ARG A 406 6.07 -8.66 -13.11
C ARG A 406 4.63 -8.71 -13.63
N VAL A 407 3.87 -7.63 -13.45
CA VAL A 407 2.49 -7.54 -13.96
C VAL A 407 2.46 -7.58 -15.49
N LEU A 408 3.46 -6.99 -16.16
CA LEU A 408 3.54 -6.94 -17.63
C LEU A 408 4.23 -8.18 -18.24
N GLY A 409 4.60 -9.18 -17.45
CA GLY A 409 5.02 -10.49 -17.92
C GLY A 409 6.52 -10.74 -17.96
N ALA A 410 7.30 -10.11 -17.07
CA ALA A 410 8.71 -10.44 -16.90
C ALA A 410 8.94 -11.92 -16.56
N ASP A 411 9.89 -12.54 -17.23
CA ASP A 411 10.26 -13.93 -16.98
C ASP A 411 11.10 -14.03 -15.68
N PRO A 412 10.75 -14.94 -14.75
CA PRO A 412 11.56 -15.23 -13.57
C PRO A 412 13.03 -15.57 -13.90
N ALA A 413 13.26 -16.32 -14.96
CA ALA A 413 14.59 -16.73 -15.39
C ALA A 413 15.47 -15.54 -15.86
N ALA A 414 14.87 -14.50 -16.43
CA ALA A 414 15.59 -13.31 -16.87
C ALA A 414 16.08 -12.45 -15.69
N THR A 415 15.43 -12.54 -14.54
CA THR A 415 15.77 -11.80 -13.31
C THR A 415 16.91 -12.45 -12.54
N GLY A 416 16.97 -13.79 -12.49
CA GLY A 416 18.04 -14.56 -11.81
C GLY A 416 19.40 -14.49 -12.50
N ALA A 417 19.44 -14.29 -13.81
CA ALA A 417 20.69 -14.18 -14.57
C ALA A 417 21.54 -12.95 -14.20
N ARG A 418 20.96 -11.91 -13.59
CA ARG A 418 21.69 -10.71 -13.13
C ARG A 418 22.32 -10.88 -11.74
N THR A 419 21.75 -11.69 -10.88
CA THR A 419 22.30 -11.96 -9.54
C THR A 419 23.63 -12.72 -9.62
N ASN A 420 23.73 -13.68 -10.53
CA ASN A 420 24.98 -14.43 -10.76
C ASN A 420 26.12 -13.57 -11.34
N ARG A 421 25.83 -12.52 -12.11
CA ARG A 421 26.88 -11.60 -12.61
C ARG A 421 27.46 -10.73 -11.51
N ARG A 422 26.67 -10.22 -10.55
CA ARG A 422 27.17 -9.43 -9.43
C ARG A 422 28.08 -10.23 -8.49
N ASN A 423 27.73 -11.49 -8.23
CA ASN A 423 28.55 -12.36 -7.38
C ASN A 423 29.91 -12.68 -8.04
N ASN A 424 29.96 -12.77 -9.37
CA ASN A 424 31.20 -13.00 -10.10
C ASN A 424 32.06 -11.74 -10.21
N GLU A 425 31.51 -10.55 -10.31
CA GLU A 425 32.27 -9.27 -10.32
C GLU A 425 32.89 -8.96 -8.95
N HIS A 426 32.23 -9.32 -7.85
CA HIS A 426 32.81 -9.19 -6.50
C HIS A 426 33.88 -10.24 -6.17
N GLN A 427 33.92 -11.37 -6.86
CA GLN A 427 34.99 -12.38 -6.73
C GLN A 427 36.22 -12.07 -7.56
N SER A 428 36.12 -11.22 -8.59
CA SER A 428 37.26 -10.86 -9.45
C SER A 428 38.06 -9.62 -8.97
N ILE A 429 37.67 -9.01 -7.84
CA ILE A 429 38.34 -7.84 -7.23
C ILE A 429 39.03 -8.23 -5.89
N ARG A 430 39.22 -9.51 -5.64
CA ARG A 430 40.07 -9.99 -4.52
C ARG A 430 41.37 -10.57 -5.00
#